data_3fc1265fe802df1e0546af4f9a44a40e
#
_entry.id   3fc1265fe802df1e0546af4f9a44a40e
#
_cell.length_a   1.000
_cell.length_b   1.000
_cell.length_c   1.000
_cell.angle_alpha   90.00
_cell.angle_beta   90.00
_cell.angle_gamma   90.00
#
_symmetry.space_group_name_H-M   'P 1'
#
loop_
_entity.id
_entity.type
_entity.pdbx_description
1 polymer ?
#
loop_
_entity_poly.entity_id
_entity_poly.type
_entity_poly.pdbx_seq_one_letter_code
_entity_poly.pdbx_strand_id
1 'polypeptide(L)'
;MIPITTPFPLRPRLLLAPLAIIAVFLGIFVAAPTAEAASTVTKSTSSVIKREASGWSYYRATTAPASTWKTDTTGTGWRTGTAPFGVGTTGLTAGTTLPTISGTQPLASYYRKTFTLTKDLPEYAWLNTWADDGIVVWVNGTEVGRKNAPTGAITDKSYATAAPSTKKARSEPVTFTVPAKLLKEGANTIAVQVLANYRKTPNVSFDAHFVREDHTSTATTPPVAPTTPPTTPTTPTTPPTTPTTPPTTPTTPPTTPDAGDKVEGWGTPTWRDEFDYVDPATGAPAVDPTKWNVRGRDDLGLLFDAAVPDRGQVTVDGADVLHIRGDWLDQPVVRPSNQTGPRELWHKTGYLDQRKLQSDDVSMAQQYGRWEIRAKTPSGPNTFGSLAAFWLRNSQSGEIDIMEAWGYDDAAVRDQRIDTATTTIHTHTADPAANQRYIWHHQDFGGPTPVWDDFHTYAFEFTPSYAAVIVDGKEMLRATPASHPNLWKQEFFGSPLHMRLNLHIGPSEKYWGLPDPNNKAATQNLDFQVDYVRTWAYTGS
;
A
#
# COMPACT_ATOMS: atom_id res chain seq x y z
N MET A 1 -25.07 -12.81 -70.68
CA MET A 1 -24.25 -13.56 -71.62
C MET A 1 -23.03 -14.05 -70.87
N ILE A 2 -23.07 -15.16 -70.33
CA ILE A 2 -22.62 -16.53 -70.55
C ILE A 2 -21.15 -16.61 -70.97
N PRO A 3 -20.46 -17.59 -70.51
CA PRO A 3 -19.18 -17.61 -69.74
C PRO A 3 -18.05 -18.21 -70.61
N ILE A 4 -16.83 -18.20 -70.10
CA ILE A 4 -15.81 -19.14 -70.62
C ILE A 4 -14.95 -19.64 -69.46
N THR A 5 -14.94 -20.94 -69.34
CA THR A 5 -14.09 -21.84 -68.58
C THR A 5 -12.73 -22.05 -69.24
N THR A 6 -11.65 -22.22 -68.46
CA THR A 6 -10.43 -22.88 -68.90
C THR A 6 -9.80 -23.71 -67.76
N PRO A 7 -9.15 -24.83 -68.09
CA PRO A 7 -8.87 -25.93 -67.16
C PRO A 7 -7.45 -25.88 -66.58
N PHE A 8 -7.27 -26.57 -65.44
CA PHE A 8 -5.98 -26.82 -64.76
C PHE A 8 -5.12 -27.87 -65.50
N PRO A 9 -3.78 -27.77 -65.51
CA PRO A 9 -2.89 -28.88 -65.86
C PRO A 9 -2.41 -29.67 -64.64
N LEU A 10 -2.40 -30.99 -64.78
CA LEU A 10 -1.89 -32.01 -63.88
C LEU A 10 -0.36 -31.94 -63.72
N ARG A 11 0.14 -32.10 -62.50
CA ARG A 11 1.57 -32.30 -62.20
C ARG A 11 1.90 -33.79 -62.04
N PRO A 12 3.08 -34.25 -62.49
CA PRO A 12 3.49 -35.65 -62.38
C PRO A 12 4.05 -35.93 -60.95
N ARG A 13 3.77 -37.18 -60.52
CA ARG A 13 4.32 -37.78 -59.30
C ARG A 13 5.79 -38.17 -59.51
N LEU A 14 6.69 -37.69 -58.64
CA LEU A 14 8.06 -38.19 -58.50
C LEU A 14 8.10 -39.22 -57.35
N LEU A 15 8.55 -40.43 -57.66
CA LEU A 15 8.88 -41.43 -56.65
C LEU A 15 10.25 -41.08 -56.01
N LEU A 16 10.32 -41.02 -54.74
CA LEU A 16 11.57 -40.92 -53.98
C LEU A 16 11.74 -42.16 -53.11
N ALA A 17 12.86 -42.83 -53.29
CA ALA A 17 13.32 -43.99 -52.53
C ALA A 17 13.77 -43.56 -51.10
N PRO A 18 13.74 -44.49 -50.13
CA PRO A 18 14.09 -44.13 -48.74
C PRO A 18 15.62 -44.09 -48.56
N LEU A 19 16.10 -42.95 -48.08
CA LEU A 19 17.48 -42.78 -47.61
C LEU A 19 17.50 -43.07 -46.11
N ALA A 20 18.27 -44.07 -45.70
CA ALA A 20 18.48 -44.38 -44.30
C ALA A 20 19.37 -43.28 -43.61
N ILE A 21 18.85 -42.57 -42.64
CA ILE A 21 19.62 -41.61 -41.83
C ILE A 21 20.06 -42.34 -40.57
N ILE A 22 21.38 -42.50 -40.41
CA ILE A 22 22.03 -42.92 -39.18
C ILE A 22 22.00 -41.73 -38.23
N ALA A 23 21.18 -41.79 -37.15
CA ALA A 23 21.16 -40.81 -36.09
C ALA A 23 22.32 -41.07 -35.12
N VAL A 24 23.31 -40.22 -35.14
CA VAL A 24 24.33 -40.11 -34.07
C VAL A 24 23.70 -39.37 -32.89
N PHE A 25 23.42 -40.08 -31.79
CA PHE A 25 23.01 -39.47 -30.52
C PHE A 25 24.22 -38.78 -29.89
N LEU A 26 24.28 -37.47 -30.05
CA LEU A 26 25.13 -36.61 -29.22
C LEU A 26 24.39 -36.36 -27.90
N GLY A 27 24.82 -37.02 -26.83
CA GLY A 27 24.25 -36.80 -25.49
C GLY A 27 24.56 -35.39 -25.00
N ILE A 28 23.57 -34.51 -25.07
CA ILE A 28 23.60 -33.22 -24.37
C ILE A 28 23.24 -33.51 -22.91
N PHE A 29 24.23 -33.49 -22.03
CA PHE A 29 24.00 -33.40 -20.59
C PHE A 29 23.40 -32.04 -20.31
N VAL A 30 22.09 -31.97 -20.16
CA VAL A 30 21.43 -30.83 -19.54
C VAL A 30 21.70 -30.95 -18.02
N ALA A 31 22.55 -30.11 -17.51
CA ALA A 31 22.72 -29.99 -16.07
C ALA A 31 21.37 -29.59 -15.45
N ALA A 32 20.91 -30.35 -14.47
CA ALA A 32 19.72 -29.98 -13.70
C ALA A 32 19.96 -28.62 -13.08
N PRO A 33 18.93 -27.72 -13.06
CA PRO A 33 19.06 -26.45 -12.36
C PRO A 33 19.36 -26.72 -10.89
N THR A 34 20.44 -26.12 -10.40
CA THR A 34 20.74 -26.11 -8.97
C THR A 34 19.59 -25.41 -8.26
N ALA A 35 18.91 -26.11 -7.38
CA ALA A 35 17.90 -25.50 -6.52
C ALA A 35 18.53 -24.34 -5.75
N GLU A 36 18.07 -23.13 -5.98
CA GLU A 36 18.47 -21.95 -5.24
C GLU A 36 17.98 -22.11 -3.79
N ALA A 37 18.88 -21.95 -2.83
CA ALA A 37 18.55 -22.15 -1.42
C ALA A 37 17.50 -21.12 -1.00
N ALA A 38 16.36 -21.58 -0.49
CA ALA A 38 15.34 -20.69 0.06
C ALA A 38 15.93 -19.91 1.24
N SER A 39 15.89 -18.59 1.15
CA SER A 39 16.35 -17.69 2.19
C SER A 39 15.16 -17.29 3.06
N THR A 40 15.16 -17.67 4.33
CA THR A 40 14.19 -17.17 5.30
C THR A 40 14.65 -15.83 5.86
N VAL A 41 13.83 -14.79 5.66
CA VAL A 41 14.06 -13.47 6.25
C VAL A 41 13.33 -13.39 7.58
N THR A 42 14.08 -13.34 8.66
CA THR A 42 13.53 -13.09 10.00
C THR A 42 13.57 -11.59 10.27
N LYS A 43 12.44 -11.00 10.64
CA LYS A 43 12.32 -9.59 11.03
C LYS A 43 12.34 -9.47 12.54
N SER A 44 13.10 -8.51 13.05
CA SER A 44 13.10 -8.15 14.46
C SER A 44 13.05 -6.64 14.61
N THR A 45 12.20 -6.15 15.50
CA THR A 45 12.15 -4.73 15.86
C THR A 45 12.78 -4.51 17.22
N SER A 46 13.57 -3.45 17.36
CA SER A 46 14.16 -3.06 18.62
C SER A 46 14.11 -1.55 18.84
N SER A 47 14.01 -1.16 20.12
CA SER A 47 14.00 0.25 20.51
C SER A 47 15.44 0.76 20.63
N VAL A 48 15.80 1.74 19.81
CA VAL A 48 17.09 2.46 19.91
C VAL A 48 17.01 3.56 20.99
N ILE A 49 15.90 4.31 20.98
CA ILE A 49 15.56 5.26 22.04
C ILE A 49 14.16 4.90 22.52
N LYS A 50 14.03 4.47 23.77
CA LYS A 50 12.73 4.14 24.35
C LYS A 50 11.94 5.43 24.63
N ARG A 51 10.62 5.31 24.67
CA ARG A 51 9.77 6.34 25.22
C ARG A 51 10.20 6.65 26.66
N GLU A 52 10.03 7.89 27.09
CA GLU A 52 10.41 8.34 28.42
C GLU A 52 11.93 8.22 28.71
N ALA A 53 12.75 8.22 27.67
CA ALA A 53 14.19 8.08 27.80
C ALA A 53 14.83 9.30 28.49
N SER A 54 15.81 9.02 29.36
CA SER A 54 16.70 10.04 29.92
C SER A 54 17.78 10.48 28.92
N GLY A 55 18.53 11.52 29.27
CA GLY A 55 19.70 11.98 28.51
C GLY A 55 19.33 12.71 27.20
N TRP A 56 18.17 13.29 27.11
CA TRP A 56 17.86 14.31 26.11
C TRP A 56 18.47 15.65 26.52
N SER A 57 19.08 16.36 25.57
CA SER A 57 19.39 17.78 25.74
C SER A 57 18.20 18.60 25.26
N TYR A 58 17.80 19.61 26.03
CA TYR A 58 16.72 20.52 25.65
C TYR A 58 17.14 21.98 25.82
N TYR A 59 16.55 22.83 24.97
CA TYR A 59 16.75 24.28 25.01
C TYR A 59 15.39 24.97 24.86
N ARG A 60 15.09 25.86 25.82
CA ARG A 60 13.86 26.67 25.80
C ARG A 60 14.21 28.08 26.24
N ALA A 61 14.21 29.02 25.30
CA ALA A 61 14.50 30.42 25.50
C ALA A 61 13.78 31.25 24.43
N THR A 62 13.74 32.57 24.61
CA THR A 62 13.14 33.52 23.66
C THR A 62 13.99 33.77 22.42
N THR A 63 15.19 33.20 22.36
CA THR A 63 16.13 33.26 21.24
C THR A 63 16.45 31.86 20.76
N ALA A 64 16.77 31.73 19.46
CA ALA A 64 17.21 30.46 18.89
C ALA A 64 18.55 29.99 19.46
N PRO A 65 18.80 28.68 19.56
CA PRO A 65 20.14 28.16 19.78
C PRO A 65 21.04 28.45 18.55
N ALA A 66 22.34 28.19 18.68
CA ALA A 66 23.29 28.30 17.56
C ALA A 66 22.79 27.52 16.34
N SER A 67 23.04 27.98 15.11
CA SER A 67 22.56 27.36 13.85
C SER A 67 23.01 25.89 13.67
N THR A 68 24.11 25.51 14.30
CA THR A 68 24.65 24.14 14.30
C THR A 68 23.94 23.17 15.26
N TRP A 69 22.94 23.61 15.99
CA TRP A 69 22.28 22.84 17.05
C TRP A 69 21.74 21.47 16.64
N LYS A 70 21.48 21.28 15.36
CA LYS A 70 20.95 20.02 14.80
C LYS A 70 21.98 18.89 14.74
N THR A 71 23.28 19.23 14.74
CA THR A 71 24.40 18.29 14.65
C THR A 71 25.38 18.43 15.79
N ASP A 72 25.57 19.65 16.28
CA ASP A 72 26.46 19.96 17.39
C ASP A 72 25.76 19.70 18.71
N THR A 73 26.30 18.80 19.52
CA THR A 73 25.75 18.43 20.84
C THR A 73 26.29 19.30 21.98
N THR A 74 27.16 20.26 21.67
CA THR A 74 27.68 21.26 22.61
C THR A 74 26.87 22.56 22.55
N GLY A 75 27.24 23.54 23.32
CA GLY A 75 26.65 24.88 23.28
C GLY A 75 26.05 25.32 24.61
N THR A 76 26.04 26.64 24.81
CA THR A 76 25.52 27.27 26.05
C THR A 76 24.00 27.26 26.06
N GLY A 77 23.42 27.21 27.25
CA GLY A 77 21.96 27.29 27.46
C GLY A 77 21.20 25.97 27.34
N TRP A 78 21.86 24.92 26.86
CA TRP A 78 21.28 23.57 26.83
C TRP A 78 21.28 22.95 28.24
N ARG A 79 20.22 22.21 28.51
CA ARG A 79 20.04 21.45 29.77
C ARG A 79 19.77 19.99 29.42
N THR A 80 20.09 19.08 30.33
CA THR A 80 19.77 17.66 30.19
C THR A 80 18.50 17.31 30.97
N GLY A 81 17.69 16.41 30.40
CA GLY A 81 16.46 15.95 31.02
C GLY A 81 16.01 14.57 30.57
N THR A 82 14.90 14.14 31.15
CA THR A 82 14.20 12.89 30.85
C THR A 82 12.85 13.22 30.18
N ALA A 83 12.54 12.55 29.09
CA ALA A 83 11.20 12.64 28.47
C ALA A 83 10.14 11.92 29.37
N PRO A 84 8.84 12.23 29.28
CA PRO A 84 8.29 13.32 28.51
C PRO A 84 8.67 14.68 29.08
N PHE A 85 8.96 15.62 28.22
CA PHE A 85 9.09 17.03 28.58
C PHE A 85 7.73 17.69 28.57
N GLY A 86 7.47 18.58 29.50
CA GLY A 86 6.19 19.28 29.49
C GLY A 86 6.10 20.45 30.46
N VAL A 87 5.21 21.39 30.12
CA VAL A 87 4.71 22.47 31.00
C VAL A 87 3.26 22.73 30.62
N GLY A 88 2.39 22.90 31.60
CA GLY A 88 0.98 23.22 31.37
C GLY A 88 0.12 22.15 30.70
N THR A 89 0.66 20.99 30.37
CA THR A 89 -0.03 19.90 29.67
C THR A 89 -0.83 19.06 30.66
N THR A 90 -2.13 19.25 30.69
CA THR A 90 -3.04 18.54 31.62
C THR A 90 -2.96 17.02 31.43
N GLY A 91 -2.78 16.29 32.52
CA GLY A 91 -2.70 14.82 32.55
C GLY A 91 -1.41 14.23 31.97
N LEU A 92 -0.37 15.04 31.74
CA LEU A 92 0.99 14.58 31.47
C LEU A 92 1.77 14.54 32.79
N THR A 93 2.30 13.37 33.13
CA THR A 93 3.34 13.25 34.15
C THR A 93 4.68 13.48 33.46
N ALA A 94 5.21 14.72 33.57
CA ALA A 94 6.46 15.06 32.93
C ALA A 94 7.66 14.42 33.65
N GLY A 95 8.54 13.76 32.91
CA GLY A 95 9.88 13.35 33.38
C GLY A 95 10.77 14.57 33.60
N THR A 96 10.58 15.62 32.78
CA THR A 96 11.21 16.94 32.95
C THR A 96 10.19 18.05 32.79
N THR A 97 9.98 18.82 33.84
CA THR A 97 9.17 20.05 33.76
C THR A 97 9.96 21.14 33.06
N LEU A 98 9.43 21.64 31.95
CA LEU A 98 10.04 22.73 31.20
C LEU A 98 9.97 24.05 31.99
N PRO A 99 10.99 24.91 31.89
CA PRO A 99 10.97 26.18 32.60
C PRO A 99 9.85 27.09 32.07
N THR A 100 9.13 27.71 32.99
CA THR A 100 8.23 28.83 32.70
C THR A 100 9.07 30.08 32.46
N ILE A 101 8.88 30.73 31.32
CA ILE A 101 9.59 31.97 30.98
C ILE A 101 8.68 33.15 31.34
N SER A 102 9.19 34.08 32.16
CA SER A 102 8.47 35.30 32.51
C SER A 102 8.37 36.23 31.30
N GLY A 103 7.20 36.85 31.09
CA GLY A 103 6.95 37.74 29.96
C GLY A 103 6.58 37.02 28.66
N THR A 104 7.33 37.29 27.59
CA THR A 104 7.06 36.70 26.26
C THR A 104 7.48 35.22 26.22
N GLN A 105 6.50 34.34 26.00
CA GLN A 105 6.76 32.90 25.89
C GLN A 105 7.52 32.56 24.58
N PRO A 106 8.45 31.61 24.63
CA PRO A 106 9.06 31.05 23.41
C PRO A 106 8.01 30.38 22.53
N LEU A 107 8.11 30.58 21.22
CA LEU A 107 7.33 29.83 20.22
C LEU A 107 7.94 28.48 19.87
N ALA A 108 9.21 28.27 20.20
CA ALA A 108 9.91 27.04 19.92
C ALA A 108 10.56 26.47 21.19
N SER A 109 10.56 25.16 21.27
CA SER A 109 11.34 24.36 22.20
C SER A 109 12.18 23.35 21.38
N TYR A 110 13.44 23.17 21.77
CA TYR A 110 14.38 22.39 21.00
C TYR A 110 14.87 21.21 21.83
N TYR A 111 14.97 20.07 21.18
CA TYR A 111 15.41 18.82 21.81
C TYR A 111 16.42 18.12 20.90
N ARG A 112 17.38 17.46 21.49
CA ARG A 112 18.33 16.63 20.75
C ARG A 112 18.79 15.46 21.59
N LYS A 113 19.10 14.35 20.93
CA LYS A 113 19.64 13.17 21.57
C LYS A 113 20.60 12.47 20.64
N THR A 114 21.80 12.16 21.18
CA THR A 114 22.75 11.30 20.48
C THR A 114 22.48 9.84 20.84
N PHE A 115 22.59 8.98 19.85
CA PHE A 115 22.53 7.52 20.01
C PHE A 115 23.59 6.87 19.13
N THR A 116 23.98 5.64 19.46
CA THR A 116 25.03 4.91 18.73
C THR A 116 24.41 3.71 18.02
N LEU A 117 24.74 3.56 16.74
CA LEU A 117 24.47 2.35 15.98
C LEU A 117 25.77 1.58 15.76
N THR A 118 25.68 0.25 15.85
CA THR A 118 26.75 -0.67 15.49
C THR A 118 26.78 -0.91 13.98
N LYS A 119 27.68 -1.78 13.49
CA LYS A 119 27.89 -2.02 12.05
C LYS A 119 26.63 -2.38 11.28
N ASP A 120 25.71 -3.10 11.92
CA ASP A 120 24.47 -3.50 11.28
C ASP A 120 23.50 -2.32 11.31
N LEU A 121 23.57 -1.46 10.30
CA LEU A 121 22.62 -0.37 10.14
C LEU A 121 21.24 -0.95 9.88
N PRO A 122 20.18 -0.37 10.47
CA PRO A 122 18.82 -0.86 10.25
C PRO A 122 18.42 -0.68 8.79
N GLU A 123 17.75 -1.65 8.24
CA GLU A 123 17.14 -1.51 6.92
C GLU A 123 15.98 -0.52 6.98
N TYR A 124 15.25 -0.53 8.11
CA TYR A 124 14.16 0.38 8.40
C TYR A 124 14.28 0.97 9.80
N ALA A 125 13.98 2.27 9.90
CA ALA A 125 13.91 2.95 11.18
C ALA A 125 12.84 4.03 11.16
N TRP A 126 12.16 4.24 12.29
CA TRP A 126 11.15 5.28 12.43
C TRP A 126 11.17 5.91 13.82
N LEU A 127 10.81 7.18 13.85
CA LEU A 127 10.69 7.96 15.08
C LEU A 127 9.22 8.29 15.34
N ASN A 128 8.66 7.67 16.36
CA ASN A 128 7.36 8.03 16.89
C ASN A 128 7.53 9.21 17.85
N THR A 129 6.74 10.27 17.69
CA THR A 129 6.84 11.47 18.50
C THR A 129 5.47 11.86 19.06
N TRP A 130 5.46 12.38 20.27
CA TRP A 130 4.30 12.98 20.92
C TRP A 130 4.65 14.43 21.22
N ALA A 131 4.02 15.37 20.50
CA ALA A 131 4.35 16.78 20.60
C ALA A 131 3.09 17.66 20.60
N ASP A 132 3.15 18.76 21.32
CA ASP A 132 2.11 19.78 21.42
C ASP A 132 2.76 21.15 21.16
N ASP A 133 2.50 21.88 20.05
CA ASP A 133 1.49 21.70 18.98
C ASP A 133 2.07 21.11 17.68
N GLY A 134 3.05 21.81 17.08
CA GLY A 134 3.73 21.44 15.84
C GLY A 134 5.13 20.87 16.09
N ILE A 135 5.64 20.09 15.15
CA ILE A 135 6.95 19.44 15.28
C ILE A 135 7.68 19.40 13.96
N VAL A 136 9.01 19.58 14.02
CA VAL A 136 9.95 19.31 12.91
C VAL A 136 11.08 18.46 13.44
N VAL A 137 11.48 17.44 12.68
CA VAL A 137 12.47 16.43 13.09
C VAL A 137 13.63 16.40 12.08
N TRP A 138 14.85 16.29 12.60
CA TRP A 138 16.08 16.10 11.83
C TRP A 138 16.86 14.89 12.35
N VAL A 139 17.49 14.18 11.45
CA VAL A 139 18.49 13.15 11.77
C VAL A 139 19.80 13.55 11.11
N ASN A 140 20.87 13.60 11.90
CA ASN A 140 22.20 14.02 11.46
C ASN A 140 22.19 15.35 10.68
N GLY A 141 21.31 16.29 11.08
CA GLY A 141 21.17 17.61 10.45
C GLY A 141 20.23 17.69 9.26
N THR A 142 19.81 16.55 8.69
CA THR A 142 18.86 16.48 7.58
C THR A 142 17.44 16.35 8.11
N GLU A 143 16.52 17.16 7.61
CA GLU A 143 15.11 17.07 7.98
C GLU A 143 14.50 15.77 7.45
N VAL A 144 13.84 15.01 8.33
CA VAL A 144 13.13 13.77 7.99
C VAL A 144 11.63 13.96 7.93
N GLY A 145 11.11 15.05 8.49
CA GLY A 145 9.70 15.37 8.38
C GLY A 145 9.22 16.42 9.36
N ARG A 146 7.99 16.87 9.14
CA ARG A 146 7.29 17.86 9.99
C ARG A 146 5.79 17.58 10.05
N LYS A 147 5.17 18.00 11.15
CA LYS A 147 3.72 17.95 11.34
C LYS A 147 3.24 19.23 12.00
N ASN A 148 2.11 19.78 11.54
CA ASN A 148 1.57 21.04 12.03
C ASN A 148 2.61 22.18 12.05
N ALA A 149 3.47 22.25 11.05
CA ALA A 149 4.53 23.24 10.92
C ALA A 149 4.48 23.89 9.53
N PRO A 150 4.94 25.15 9.36
CA PRO A 150 4.99 25.80 8.05
C PRO A 150 5.84 25.02 7.05
N THR A 151 5.54 25.16 5.74
CA THR A 151 6.27 24.50 4.66
C THR A 151 7.63 25.13 4.35
N GLY A 152 7.84 26.40 4.71
CA GLY A 152 9.08 27.13 4.48
C GLY A 152 10.14 26.94 5.58
N ALA A 153 11.10 27.85 5.61
CA ALA A 153 12.16 27.86 6.62
C ALA A 153 11.59 28.00 8.04
N ILE A 154 12.04 27.15 8.94
CA ILE A 154 11.61 27.13 10.33
C ILE A 154 12.61 27.92 11.20
N THR A 155 12.08 28.83 12.01
CA THR A 155 12.85 29.67 12.94
C THR A 155 12.28 29.59 14.36
N ASP A 156 12.91 30.27 15.30
CA ASP A 156 12.40 30.49 16.66
C ASP A 156 11.10 31.34 16.72
N LYS A 157 10.73 31.95 15.59
CA LYS A 157 9.53 32.79 15.44
C LYS A 157 8.41 32.11 14.67
N SER A 158 8.62 30.89 14.19
CA SER A 158 7.62 30.14 13.47
C SER A 158 6.52 29.65 14.42
N TYR A 159 5.27 29.73 13.95
CA TYR A 159 4.12 29.18 14.66
C TYR A 159 3.77 27.80 14.13
N ALA A 160 3.22 26.96 15.00
CA ALA A 160 2.53 25.77 14.50
C ALA A 160 1.29 26.17 13.68
N THR A 161 1.02 25.44 12.61
CA THR A 161 -0.11 25.68 11.70
C THR A 161 -1.42 25.10 12.21
N ALA A 162 -1.35 24.16 13.16
CA ALA A 162 -2.48 23.57 13.85
C ALA A 162 -2.06 23.10 15.23
N ALA A 163 -3.04 22.92 16.13
CA ALA A 163 -2.85 22.37 17.47
C ALA A 163 -3.68 21.08 17.61
N PRO A 164 -3.07 19.93 17.94
CA PRO A 164 -3.83 18.77 18.36
C PRO A 164 -4.50 19.06 19.72
N SER A 165 -5.57 18.34 20.04
CA SER A 165 -6.04 18.38 21.43
C SER A 165 -4.96 17.83 22.37
N THR A 166 -4.88 18.35 23.59
CA THR A 166 -3.91 17.88 24.59
C THR A 166 -3.97 16.36 24.83
N LYS A 167 -5.15 15.74 24.67
CA LYS A 167 -5.31 14.29 24.74
C LYS A 167 -4.59 13.63 23.56
N LYS A 168 -4.81 14.08 22.32
CA LYS A 168 -4.17 13.53 21.12
C LYS A 168 -2.65 13.69 21.16
N ALA A 169 -2.17 14.88 21.54
CA ALA A 169 -0.74 15.15 21.66
C ALA A 169 0.01 14.18 22.61
N ARG A 170 -0.70 13.55 23.54
CA ARG A 170 -0.13 12.59 24.50
C ARG A 170 -0.33 11.12 24.12
N SER A 171 -1.44 10.79 23.45
CA SER A 171 -1.85 9.41 23.18
C SER A 171 -1.56 8.95 21.75
N GLU A 172 -1.58 9.87 20.78
CA GLU A 172 -1.43 9.55 19.37
C GLU A 172 -0.04 9.98 18.88
N PRO A 173 0.85 9.06 18.49
CA PRO A 173 2.15 9.42 17.95
C PRO A 173 2.04 9.98 16.55
N VAL A 174 2.94 10.91 16.22
CA VAL A 174 3.29 11.27 14.86
C VAL A 174 4.55 10.50 14.51
N THR A 175 4.48 9.65 13.49
CA THR A 175 5.58 8.78 13.06
C THR A 175 6.31 9.41 11.89
N PHE A 176 7.63 9.46 11.99
CA PHE A 176 8.54 9.88 10.91
C PHE A 176 9.43 8.70 10.53
N THR A 177 9.43 8.34 9.27
CA THR A 177 10.39 7.37 8.74
C THR A 177 11.76 8.02 8.65
N VAL A 178 12.76 7.30 9.12
CA VAL A 178 14.15 7.73 9.05
C VAL A 178 14.85 6.96 7.94
N PRO A 179 15.16 7.59 6.80
CA PRO A 179 15.85 6.92 5.71
C PRO A 179 17.17 6.32 6.14
N ALA A 180 17.42 5.04 5.83
CA ALA A 180 18.64 4.32 6.23
C ALA A 180 19.93 5.07 5.82
N LYS A 181 19.94 5.72 4.66
CA LYS A 181 21.06 6.53 4.16
C LYS A 181 21.44 7.72 5.04
N LEU A 182 20.58 8.16 5.95
CA LEU A 182 20.86 9.22 6.92
C LEU A 182 21.52 8.68 8.19
N LEU A 183 21.44 7.37 8.41
CA LEU A 183 22.04 6.70 9.55
C LEU A 183 23.48 6.27 9.23
N LYS A 184 24.33 6.25 10.25
CA LYS A 184 25.74 5.83 10.12
C LYS A 184 26.15 4.97 11.30
N GLU A 185 27.17 4.16 11.10
CA GLU A 185 27.88 3.50 12.20
C GLU A 185 28.44 4.55 13.17
N GLY A 186 28.36 4.25 14.44
CA GLY A 186 28.80 5.17 15.49
C GLY A 186 27.70 6.16 15.91
N ALA A 187 28.11 7.37 16.23
CA ALA A 187 27.22 8.38 16.79
C ALA A 187 26.30 9.02 15.75
N ASN A 188 24.99 9.01 16.03
CA ASN A 188 23.94 9.68 15.29
C ASN A 188 23.21 10.66 16.20
N THR A 189 22.61 11.71 15.64
CA THR A 189 21.88 12.72 16.40
C THR A 189 20.47 12.87 15.86
N ILE A 190 19.46 12.73 16.71
CA ILE A 190 18.11 13.21 16.46
C ILE A 190 18.00 14.60 17.05
N ALA A 191 17.49 15.55 16.26
CA ALA A 191 17.16 16.90 16.67
C ALA A 191 15.68 17.19 16.39
N VAL A 192 15.02 17.88 17.30
CA VAL A 192 13.59 18.16 17.23
C VAL A 192 13.32 19.60 17.63
N GLN A 193 12.47 20.28 16.87
CA GLN A 193 11.91 21.56 17.24
C GLN A 193 10.39 21.42 17.38
N VAL A 194 9.87 21.70 18.56
CA VAL A 194 8.43 21.77 18.83
C VAL A 194 7.99 23.22 18.76
N LEU A 195 6.92 23.48 18.03
CA LEU A 195 6.38 24.82 17.77
C LEU A 195 5.06 25.01 18.52
N ALA A 196 4.88 26.16 19.13
CA ALA A 196 3.61 26.58 19.68
C ALA A 196 2.72 27.24 18.61
N ASN A 197 1.41 27.09 18.70
CA ASN A 197 0.46 27.70 17.77
C ASN A 197 0.16 29.18 18.09
N TYR A 198 0.46 29.63 19.29
CA TYR A 198 0.39 31.05 19.66
C TYR A 198 1.24 31.34 20.91
N ARG A 199 1.64 32.63 21.12
CA ARG A 199 2.58 33.04 22.18
C ARG A 199 2.10 32.85 23.61
N LYS A 200 0.80 32.75 23.81
CA LYS A 200 0.23 32.55 25.14
C LYS A 200 -0.20 31.11 25.39
N THR A 201 0.27 30.18 24.54
CA THR A 201 -0.07 28.78 24.75
C THR A 201 0.31 28.34 26.16
N PRO A 202 -0.63 27.74 26.91
CA PRO A 202 -0.35 27.35 28.29
C PRO A 202 0.47 26.06 28.37
N ASN A 203 0.55 25.29 27.29
CA ASN A 203 1.07 23.93 27.25
C ASN A 203 2.11 23.75 26.15
N VAL A 204 3.10 22.98 26.47
CA VAL A 204 4.09 22.42 25.54
C VAL A 204 4.46 21.03 26.04
N SER A 205 4.53 20.04 25.15
CA SER A 205 5.04 18.73 25.51
C SER A 205 5.83 18.09 24.38
N PHE A 206 6.74 17.18 24.75
CA PHE A 206 7.51 16.37 23.82
C PHE A 206 7.94 15.05 24.43
N ASP A 207 7.77 13.98 23.67
CA ASP A 207 8.35 12.67 23.91
C ASP A 207 8.67 12.00 22.58
N ALA A 208 9.56 11.01 22.58
CA ALA A 208 9.92 10.29 21.36
C ALA A 208 10.34 8.85 21.62
N HIS A 209 10.10 7.99 20.62
CA HIS A 209 10.49 6.59 20.59
C HIS A 209 11.09 6.27 19.23
N PHE A 210 12.38 5.99 19.18
CA PHE A 210 13.09 5.61 17.96
C PHE A 210 13.21 4.09 17.90
N VAL A 211 12.66 3.51 16.83
CA VAL A 211 12.60 2.07 16.59
C VAL A 211 13.39 1.73 15.34
N ARG A 212 14.11 0.62 15.37
CA ARG A 212 14.73 0.01 14.21
C ARG A 212 14.10 -1.35 13.91
N GLU A 213 14.05 -1.72 12.64
CA GLU A 213 13.73 -3.06 12.18
C GLU A 213 14.93 -3.63 11.44
N ASP A 214 15.34 -4.80 11.84
CA ASP A 214 16.44 -5.54 11.26
C ASP A 214 15.91 -6.78 10.55
N HIS A 215 16.42 -7.04 9.36
CA HIS A 215 16.12 -8.23 8.59
C HIS A 215 17.36 -9.14 8.60
N THR A 216 17.22 -10.35 9.13
CA THR A 216 18.26 -11.36 9.09
C THR A 216 17.88 -12.42 8.07
N SER A 217 18.62 -12.50 6.97
CA SER A 217 18.48 -13.58 5.98
C SER A 217 19.32 -14.77 6.41
N THR A 218 18.69 -15.91 6.70
CA THR A 218 19.39 -17.16 6.97
C THR A 218 19.26 -18.04 5.73
N ALA A 219 20.37 -18.24 5.01
CA ALA A 219 20.43 -19.24 3.94
C ALA A 219 20.35 -20.63 4.59
N THR A 220 19.27 -21.36 4.35
CA THR A 220 19.19 -22.77 4.69
C THR A 220 19.96 -23.56 3.66
N THR A 221 21.07 -24.19 4.07
CA THR A 221 21.74 -25.19 3.24
C THR A 221 20.76 -26.32 2.92
N PRO A 222 20.59 -26.68 1.64
CA PRO A 222 19.71 -27.79 1.28
C PRO A 222 20.15 -29.07 2.02
N PRO A 223 19.21 -29.92 2.45
CA PRO A 223 19.58 -31.21 3.03
C PRO A 223 20.36 -32.02 2.01
N VAL A 224 21.52 -32.54 2.43
CA VAL A 224 22.32 -33.47 1.64
C VAL A 224 21.44 -34.70 1.41
N ALA A 225 21.10 -34.98 0.14
CA ALA A 225 20.36 -36.16 -0.23
C ALA A 225 21.08 -37.43 0.23
N PRO A 226 20.39 -38.42 0.84
CA PRO A 226 20.99 -39.70 1.20
C PRO A 226 21.42 -40.43 -0.07
N THR A 227 22.71 -40.77 -0.15
CA THR A 227 23.25 -41.66 -1.19
C THR A 227 22.84 -43.10 -0.90
N THR A 228 21.73 -43.53 -1.45
CA THR A 228 21.41 -44.98 -1.58
C THR A 228 21.75 -45.45 -2.97
N PRO A 229 22.42 -46.62 -3.12
CA PRO A 229 22.74 -47.17 -4.45
C PRO A 229 21.47 -47.62 -5.20
N PRO A 230 21.44 -47.55 -6.54
CA PRO A 230 20.24 -47.90 -7.31
C PRO A 230 19.98 -49.40 -7.28
N THR A 231 18.79 -49.79 -6.81
CA THR A 231 18.25 -51.13 -6.99
C THR A 231 17.59 -51.25 -8.36
N THR A 232 17.94 -52.31 -9.07
CA THR A 232 17.44 -52.70 -10.42
C THR A 232 15.91 -52.82 -10.43
N PRO A 233 15.18 -52.27 -11.41
CA PRO A 233 13.74 -52.42 -11.51
C PRO A 233 13.33 -53.80 -11.98
N THR A 234 12.45 -54.48 -11.24
CA THR A 234 11.71 -55.67 -11.69
C THR A 234 10.46 -55.23 -12.45
N THR A 235 10.29 -55.80 -13.64
CA THR A 235 9.18 -55.56 -14.58
C THR A 235 7.84 -56.07 -14.01
N PRO A 236 6.75 -55.30 -13.96
CA PRO A 236 5.42 -55.84 -13.71
C PRO A 236 4.74 -56.27 -15.01
N THR A 237 4.27 -57.50 -15.01
CA THR A 237 3.41 -58.08 -16.03
C THR A 237 1.95 -58.04 -15.58
N THR A 238 1.20 -56.99 -16.00
CA THR A 238 -0.27 -57.02 -16.21
C THR A 238 -0.72 -55.72 -16.89
N PRO A 239 -1.58 -55.73 -17.92
CA PRO A 239 -2.05 -54.53 -18.60
C PRO A 239 -3.16 -53.82 -17.80
N PRO A 240 -3.19 -52.49 -17.72
CA PRO A 240 -4.28 -51.75 -17.12
C PRO A 240 -5.45 -51.57 -18.09
N THR A 241 -6.65 -51.73 -17.57
CA THR A 241 -7.93 -51.41 -18.22
C THR A 241 -8.10 -49.90 -18.34
N THR A 242 -8.50 -49.44 -19.52
CA THR A 242 -8.74 -48.05 -19.89
C THR A 242 -9.95 -47.46 -19.17
N PRO A 243 -9.85 -46.31 -18.46
CA PRO A 243 -11.01 -45.50 -18.07
C PRO A 243 -11.41 -44.57 -19.21
N THR A 244 -12.67 -44.65 -19.61
CA THR A 244 -13.34 -43.73 -20.52
C THR A 244 -13.96 -42.57 -19.80
N THR A 245 -13.19 -41.53 -19.51
CA THR A 245 -13.67 -40.14 -19.35
C THR A 245 -12.47 -39.19 -19.50
N PRO A 246 -12.57 -38.12 -20.28
CA PRO A 246 -11.47 -37.15 -20.41
C PRO A 246 -11.29 -36.38 -19.09
N PRO A 247 -10.06 -36.25 -18.59
CA PRO A 247 -9.80 -35.33 -17.50
C PRO A 247 -9.83 -33.90 -18.02
N THR A 248 -10.63 -33.05 -17.39
CA THR A 248 -10.47 -31.62 -17.49
C THR A 248 -9.12 -31.26 -16.87
N THR A 249 -8.23 -30.79 -17.72
CA THR A 249 -6.90 -30.31 -17.30
C THR A 249 -7.08 -29.04 -16.45
N PRO A 250 -6.58 -28.98 -15.20
CA PRO A 250 -6.44 -27.71 -14.51
C PRO A 250 -5.35 -26.92 -15.25
N THR A 251 -5.69 -25.77 -15.80
CA THR A 251 -4.71 -24.81 -16.30
C THR A 251 -4.01 -24.19 -15.11
N THR A 252 -2.82 -24.68 -14.79
CA THR A 252 -1.89 -24.03 -13.86
C THR A 252 -1.46 -22.70 -14.47
N PRO A 253 -1.56 -21.57 -13.78
CA PRO A 253 -1.05 -20.30 -14.29
C PRO A 253 0.48 -20.35 -14.42
N PRO A 254 1.06 -19.75 -15.45
CA PRO A 254 2.50 -19.82 -15.69
C PRO A 254 3.28 -18.93 -14.70
N THR A 255 4.27 -19.52 -14.05
CA THR A 255 5.20 -18.87 -13.09
C THR A 255 6.39 -18.16 -13.74
N THR A 256 6.40 -17.95 -15.04
CA THR A 256 7.46 -17.22 -15.77
C THR A 256 6.86 -16.03 -16.51
N PRO A 257 7.59 -14.88 -16.63
CA PRO A 257 7.10 -13.75 -17.44
C PRO A 257 6.83 -14.24 -18.86
N ASP A 258 5.56 -14.43 -19.17
CA ASP A 258 5.16 -14.85 -20.52
C ASP A 258 5.23 -13.63 -21.44
N ALA A 259 5.51 -13.88 -22.72
CA ALA A 259 5.48 -12.84 -23.76
C ALA A 259 4.12 -12.13 -23.87
N GLY A 260 3.06 -12.69 -23.24
CA GLY A 260 1.72 -12.14 -23.12
C GLY A 260 1.55 -11.00 -22.09
N ASP A 261 2.50 -10.83 -21.16
CA ASP A 261 2.41 -9.78 -20.12
C ASP A 261 2.88 -8.39 -20.59
N LYS A 262 3.36 -8.31 -21.84
CA LYS A 262 3.84 -7.05 -22.41
C LYS A 262 2.68 -6.17 -22.85
N VAL A 263 2.64 -4.96 -22.28
CA VAL A 263 1.74 -3.90 -22.74
C VAL A 263 2.47 -3.02 -23.74
N GLU A 264 1.84 -2.76 -24.89
CA GLU A 264 2.41 -1.88 -25.92
C GLU A 264 2.72 -0.49 -25.33
N GLY A 265 3.93 0.01 -25.59
CA GLY A 265 4.42 1.27 -25.04
C GLY A 265 4.94 1.20 -23.59
N TRP A 266 4.66 0.11 -22.86
CA TRP A 266 5.05 -0.04 -21.44
C TRP A 266 6.02 -1.20 -21.19
N GLY A 267 6.06 -2.20 -22.09
CA GLY A 267 6.90 -3.38 -21.91
C GLY A 267 6.35 -4.36 -20.86
N THR A 268 7.25 -5.05 -20.15
CA THR A 268 6.89 -5.97 -19.06
C THR A 268 6.64 -5.22 -17.77
N PRO A 269 5.75 -5.72 -16.86
CA PRO A 269 5.53 -5.12 -15.55
C PRO A 269 6.84 -4.95 -14.77
N THR A 270 7.00 -3.80 -14.13
CA THR A 270 8.14 -3.54 -13.22
C THR A 270 7.89 -4.10 -11.82
N TRP A 271 6.63 -4.29 -11.47
CA TRP A 271 6.17 -4.96 -10.26
C TRP A 271 4.87 -5.69 -10.54
N ARG A 272 4.66 -6.82 -9.86
CA ARG A 272 3.45 -7.62 -9.99
C ARG A 272 3.17 -8.47 -8.77
N ASP A 273 1.91 -8.83 -8.60
CA ASP A 273 1.45 -9.88 -7.73
C ASP A 273 0.39 -10.71 -8.45
N GLU A 274 0.71 -11.98 -8.65
CA GLU A 274 -0.16 -13.00 -9.25
C GLU A 274 -0.83 -13.85 -8.14
N PHE A 275 -0.65 -13.46 -6.87
CA PHE A 275 -1.13 -14.13 -5.67
C PHE A 275 -0.71 -15.60 -5.52
N ASP A 276 0.41 -15.95 -6.12
CA ASP A 276 1.04 -17.29 -6.13
C ASP A 276 1.93 -17.57 -4.90
N TYR A 277 1.89 -16.70 -3.89
CA TYR A 277 2.68 -16.84 -2.68
C TYR A 277 2.12 -17.97 -1.79
N VAL A 278 3.02 -18.87 -1.39
CA VAL A 278 2.74 -19.92 -0.41
C VAL A 278 3.42 -19.57 0.91
N ASP A 279 2.65 -19.51 1.99
CA ASP A 279 3.20 -19.26 3.33
C ASP A 279 4.13 -20.43 3.73
N PRO A 280 5.42 -20.19 3.95
CA PRO A 280 6.38 -21.24 4.26
C PRO A 280 6.13 -21.92 5.62
N ALA A 281 5.38 -21.27 6.51
CA ALA A 281 5.06 -21.85 7.82
C ALA A 281 3.90 -22.85 7.76
N THR A 282 2.94 -22.65 6.86
CA THR A 282 1.73 -23.46 6.76
C THR A 282 1.69 -24.31 5.50
N GLY A 283 2.42 -23.95 4.45
CA GLY A 283 2.35 -24.56 3.13
C GLY A 283 1.05 -24.25 2.38
N ALA A 284 0.29 -23.25 2.82
CA ALA A 284 -0.96 -22.84 2.21
C ALA A 284 -0.81 -21.56 1.36
N PRO A 285 -1.63 -21.37 0.31
CA PRO A 285 -1.73 -20.10 -0.40
C PRO A 285 -2.04 -18.96 0.59
N ALA A 286 -1.38 -17.82 0.41
CA ALA A 286 -1.53 -16.67 1.30
C ALA A 286 -1.18 -15.36 0.57
N VAL A 287 -1.56 -14.24 1.17
CA VAL A 287 -1.11 -12.93 0.70
C VAL A 287 0.35 -12.73 1.05
N ASP A 288 1.17 -12.33 0.08
CA ASP A 288 2.59 -12.06 0.29
C ASP A 288 2.78 -10.87 1.26
N PRO A 289 3.29 -11.10 2.49
CA PRO A 289 3.46 -10.06 3.48
C PRO A 289 4.61 -9.09 3.13
N THR A 290 5.39 -9.37 2.09
CA THR A 290 6.40 -8.43 1.58
C THR A 290 5.80 -7.42 0.62
N LYS A 291 4.67 -7.74 -0.02
CA LYS A 291 3.95 -6.89 -0.97
C LYS A 291 2.81 -6.10 -0.32
N TRP A 292 2.06 -6.74 0.59
CA TRP A 292 0.84 -6.18 1.14
C TRP A 292 0.82 -6.14 2.67
N ASN A 293 0.09 -5.15 3.18
CA ASN A 293 -0.32 -5.06 4.57
C ASN A 293 -1.82 -5.32 4.64
N VAL A 294 -2.21 -6.48 5.17
CA VAL A 294 -3.62 -6.82 5.39
C VAL A 294 -4.09 -6.18 6.68
N ARG A 295 -5.10 -5.32 6.59
CA ARG A 295 -5.66 -4.59 7.73
C ARG A 295 -6.46 -5.50 8.65
N GLY A 296 -6.42 -5.24 9.93
CA GLY A 296 -7.14 -5.99 10.95
C GLY A 296 -7.93 -5.10 11.89
N ARG A 297 -8.63 -5.71 12.84
CA ARG A 297 -9.48 -5.03 13.84
C ARG A 297 -8.72 -4.07 14.75
N ASP A 298 -7.42 -4.21 14.84
CA ASP A 298 -6.50 -3.34 15.56
C ASP A 298 -6.20 -2.03 14.80
N ASP A 299 -6.55 -1.96 13.51
CA ASP A 299 -6.35 -0.80 12.66
C ASP A 299 -7.60 0.09 12.61
N LEU A 300 -7.76 0.90 13.63
CA LEU A 300 -8.93 1.76 13.82
C LEU A 300 -8.91 3.05 12.96
N GLY A 301 -7.91 3.24 12.11
CA GLY A 301 -7.78 4.43 11.26
C GLY A 301 -8.70 4.47 10.04
N LEU A 302 -9.24 3.33 9.62
CA LEU A 302 -10.09 3.18 8.44
C LEU A 302 -11.57 3.31 8.81
N LEU A 303 -12.06 4.53 8.94
CA LEU A 303 -13.29 4.80 9.68
C LEU A 303 -14.47 5.28 8.84
N PHE A 304 -14.40 5.21 7.52
CA PHE A 304 -15.57 5.55 6.70
C PHE A 304 -16.62 4.45 6.70
N ASP A 305 -16.22 3.20 6.93
CA ASP A 305 -17.06 2.04 6.74
C ASP A 305 -18.00 1.74 7.92
N ALA A 306 -19.13 1.09 7.62
CA ALA A 306 -19.96 0.40 8.59
C ALA A 306 -19.38 -0.98 8.96
N ALA A 307 -18.21 -1.31 8.48
CA ALA A 307 -17.51 -2.57 8.72
C ALA A 307 -16.21 -2.36 9.48
N VAL A 308 -15.75 -3.40 10.17
CA VAL A 308 -14.40 -3.46 10.72
C VAL A 308 -13.47 -4.19 9.75
N PRO A 309 -12.24 -3.73 9.55
CA PRO A 309 -11.25 -4.52 8.85
C PRO A 309 -10.97 -5.82 9.61
N ASP A 310 -10.95 -6.93 8.92
CA ASP A 310 -10.68 -8.24 9.51
C ASP A 310 -9.77 -9.05 8.58
N ARG A 311 -8.59 -9.46 9.08
CA ARG A 311 -7.60 -10.21 8.30
C ARG A 311 -8.14 -11.53 7.77
N GLY A 312 -9.09 -12.15 8.47
CA GLY A 312 -9.75 -13.38 8.02
C GLY A 312 -10.67 -13.20 6.80
N GLN A 313 -10.96 -11.95 6.40
CA GLN A 313 -11.74 -11.63 5.20
C GLN A 313 -10.86 -11.48 3.95
N VAL A 314 -9.55 -11.70 4.08
CA VAL A 314 -8.59 -11.66 2.97
C VAL A 314 -7.89 -13.02 2.89
N THR A 315 -8.12 -13.76 1.82
CA THR A 315 -7.56 -15.11 1.61
C THR A 315 -7.15 -15.28 0.16
N VAL A 316 -6.22 -16.19 -0.09
CA VAL A 316 -5.88 -16.67 -1.43
C VAL A 316 -6.33 -18.11 -1.54
N ASP A 317 -6.93 -18.50 -2.64
CA ASP A 317 -7.37 -19.88 -2.88
C ASP A 317 -6.31 -20.72 -3.61
N GLY A 318 -6.62 -21.99 -3.90
CA GLY A 318 -5.70 -22.90 -4.57
C GLY A 318 -5.59 -22.67 -6.09
N ALA A 319 -6.25 -21.66 -6.62
CA ALA A 319 -6.16 -21.21 -8.02
C ALA A 319 -5.47 -19.84 -8.13
N ASP A 320 -4.76 -19.42 -7.07
CA ASP A 320 -4.02 -18.15 -6.98
C ASP A 320 -4.93 -16.92 -7.12
N VAL A 321 -6.19 -17.03 -6.71
CA VAL A 321 -7.15 -15.91 -6.68
C VAL A 321 -7.20 -15.33 -5.28
N LEU A 322 -6.98 -14.02 -5.19
CA LEU A 322 -7.21 -13.26 -3.96
C LEU A 322 -8.71 -13.01 -3.77
N HIS A 323 -9.21 -13.31 -2.59
CA HIS A 323 -10.58 -13.03 -2.16
C HIS A 323 -10.57 -11.95 -1.08
N ILE A 324 -11.28 -10.87 -1.33
CA ILE A 324 -11.55 -9.80 -0.36
C ILE A 324 -13.04 -9.87 -0.04
N ARG A 325 -13.37 -10.38 1.16
CA ARG A 325 -14.75 -10.70 1.52
C ARG A 325 -15.37 -9.67 2.43
N GLY A 326 -16.70 -9.58 2.35
CA GLY A 326 -17.54 -8.85 3.28
C GLY A 326 -18.60 -9.76 3.87
N ASP A 327 -18.81 -9.67 5.20
CA ASP A 327 -19.76 -10.52 5.90
C ASP A 327 -20.27 -9.87 7.19
N TRP A 328 -21.28 -10.49 7.80
CA TRP A 328 -21.82 -10.06 9.08
C TRP A 328 -20.96 -10.54 10.26
N LEU A 329 -21.02 -9.76 11.34
CA LEU A 329 -20.49 -10.15 12.65
C LEU A 329 -21.62 -10.79 13.49
N ASP A 330 -21.28 -11.78 14.30
CA ASP A 330 -22.22 -12.37 15.28
C ASP A 330 -22.60 -11.36 16.36
N GLN A 331 -21.66 -10.47 16.72
CA GLN A 331 -21.85 -9.37 17.67
C GLN A 331 -21.25 -8.10 17.10
N PRO A 332 -21.87 -6.93 17.31
CA PRO A 332 -21.37 -5.68 16.79
C PRO A 332 -20.09 -5.25 17.49
N VAL A 333 -19.28 -4.51 16.77
CA VAL A 333 -18.12 -3.81 17.34
C VAL A 333 -18.48 -2.34 17.50
N VAL A 334 -18.44 -1.84 18.73
CA VAL A 334 -18.65 -0.41 19.01
C VAL A 334 -17.34 0.34 18.83
N ARG A 335 -17.31 1.30 17.92
CA ARG A 335 -16.13 2.14 17.71
C ARG A 335 -16.50 3.61 17.51
N PRO A 336 -15.58 4.53 17.88
CA PRO A 336 -15.77 5.95 17.63
C PRO A 336 -15.86 6.18 16.12
N SER A 337 -16.88 6.89 15.67
CA SER A 337 -16.95 7.38 14.30
C SER A 337 -16.23 8.71 14.20
N ASN A 338 -15.45 8.92 13.15
CA ASN A 338 -14.81 10.20 12.88
C ASN A 338 -15.82 11.31 12.55
N GLN A 339 -17.03 10.97 12.12
CA GLN A 339 -18.02 11.92 11.61
C GLN A 339 -19.28 12.03 12.48
N THR A 340 -19.68 10.98 13.17
CA THR A 340 -20.99 10.91 13.83
C THR A 340 -20.96 10.39 15.26
N GLY A 341 -19.81 10.24 15.87
CA GLY A 341 -19.66 9.65 17.21
C GLY A 341 -19.62 8.12 17.23
N PRO A 342 -19.74 7.50 18.40
CA PRO A 342 -19.71 6.05 18.53
C PRO A 342 -20.90 5.42 17.82
N ARG A 343 -20.66 4.28 17.13
CA ARG A 343 -21.72 3.49 16.53
C ARG A 343 -21.39 2.00 16.55
N GLU A 344 -22.40 1.18 16.47
CA GLU A 344 -22.27 -0.26 16.27
C GLU A 344 -21.96 -0.58 14.82
N LEU A 345 -20.94 -1.40 14.61
CA LEU A 345 -20.55 -1.93 13.31
C LEU A 345 -20.87 -3.40 13.28
N TRP A 346 -21.77 -3.79 12.38
CA TRP A 346 -22.27 -5.16 12.28
C TRP A 346 -21.58 -5.98 11.20
N HIS A 347 -20.64 -5.39 10.46
CA HIS A 347 -19.97 -6.04 9.34
C HIS A 347 -18.47 -6.12 9.57
N LYS A 348 -17.86 -7.11 8.94
CA LYS A 348 -16.41 -7.28 8.77
C LYS A 348 -16.08 -7.30 7.28
N THR A 349 -14.90 -6.80 6.91
CA THR A 349 -14.47 -6.72 5.51
C THR A 349 -12.97 -6.83 5.36
N GLY A 350 -12.53 -7.24 4.16
CA GLY A 350 -11.12 -7.28 3.79
C GLY A 350 -10.63 -5.93 3.29
N TYR A 351 -9.38 -5.61 3.63
CA TYR A 351 -8.68 -4.42 3.20
C TYR A 351 -7.17 -4.67 3.13
N LEU A 352 -6.57 -4.34 1.98
CA LEU A 352 -5.13 -4.41 1.75
C LEU A 352 -4.58 -3.05 1.36
N ASP A 353 -3.46 -2.68 1.94
CA ASP A 353 -2.62 -1.59 1.45
C ASP A 353 -1.34 -2.18 0.89
N GLN A 354 -0.80 -1.57 -0.16
CA GLN A 354 0.57 -1.80 -0.55
C GLN A 354 1.49 -1.58 0.65
N ARG A 355 2.46 -2.44 0.86
CA ARG A 355 3.28 -2.41 2.08
C ARG A 355 3.91 -1.03 2.30
N LYS A 356 3.92 -0.58 3.56
CA LYS A 356 4.51 0.67 4.05
C LYS A 356 3.82 1.98 3.68
N LEU A 357 2.52 1.93 3.51
CA LEU A 357 1.72 3.14 3.28
C LEU A 357 1.79 4.20 4.38
N GLN A 358 2.28 3.86 5.58
CA GLN A 358 2.37 4.82 6.68
C GLN A 358 3.67 5.64 6.67
N SER A 359 4.55 5.40 5.72
CA SER A 359 5.78 6.16 5.50
C SER A 359 5.88 6.57 4.04
N ASP A 360 6.47 7.74 3.78
CA ASP A 360 6.74 8.22 2.42
C ASP A 360 7.83 7.41 1.69
N ASP A 361 8.45 6.44 2.37
CA ASP A 361 9.40 5.51 1.77
C ASP A 361 8.65 4.31 1.18
N VAL A 362 8.32 4.43 -0.09
CA VAL A 362 7.53 3.46 -0.82
C VAL A 362 8.30 2.93 -1.99
N SER A 363 9.08 1.91 -1.73
CA SER A 363 9.86 1.24 -2.76
C SER A 363 9.02 0.66 -3.91
N MET A 364 7.71 0.52 -3.71
CA MET A 364 6.76 -0.02 -4.69
C MET A 364 5.78 1.02 -5.23
N ALA A 365 5.78 2.25 -4.70
CA ALA A 365 4.94 3.33 -5.20
C ALA A 365 5.65 4.13 -6.28
N GLN A 366 4.90 4.69 -7.18
CA GLN A 366 5.39 5.50 -8.29
C GLN A 366 4.50 6.73 -8.49
N GLN A 367 5.09 7.85 -8.91
CA GLN A 367 4.32 9.05 -9.22
C GLN A 367 3.63 8.90 -10.59
N TYR A 368 4.37 8.45 -11.59
CA TYR A 368 3.91 8.20 -12.95
C TYR A 368 4.10 6.73 -13.29
N GLY A 369 3.19 6.19 -14.09
CA GLY A 369 3.23 4.81 -14.51
C GLY A 369 1.90 4.30 -15.00
N ARG A 370 1.80 2.99 -15.10
CA ARG A 370 0.57 2.26 -15.35
C ARG A 370 0.30 1.32 -14.17
N TRP A 371 -0.93 1.26 -13.72
CA TRP A 371 -1.43 0.32 -12.72
C TRP A 371 -2.58 -0.45 -13.32
N GLU A 372 -2.61 -1.75 -13.11
CA GLU A 372 -3.63 -2.64 -13.65
C GLU A 372 -4.02 -3.70 -12.62
N ILE A 373 -5.31 -3.99 -12.57
CA ILE A 373 -5.90 -5.10 -11.84
C ILE A 373 -6.76 -5.93 -12.78
N ARG A 374 -6.76 -7.26 -12.61
CA ARG A 374 -7.79 -8.13 -13.18
C ARG A 374 -8.66 -8.65 -12.05
N ALA A 375 -9.93 -8.29 -12.07
CA ALA A 375 -10.81 -8.49 -10.94
C ALA A 375 -12.24 -8.79 -11.35
N LYS A 376 -12.95 -9.50 -10.45
CA LYS A 376 -14.38 -9.77 -10.53
C LYS A 376 -15.05 -9.21 -9.28
N THR A 377 -16.03 -8.35 -9.46
CA THR A 377 -16.72 -7.67 -8.35
C THR A 377 -17.84 -8.54 -7.75
N PRO A 378 -18.29 -8.28 -6.51
CA PRO A 378 -19.47 -8.93 -5.97
C PRO A 378 -20.68 -8.73 -6.87
N SER A 379 -21.54 -9.74 -6.97
CA SER A 379 -22.66 -9.77 -7.90
C SER A 379 -24.03 -9.75 -7.23
N GLY A 380 -24.98 -9.20 -7.95
CA GLY A 380 -26.41 -9.43 -7.73
C GLY A 380 -27.08 -8.49 -6.71
N PRO A 381 -28.33 -8.76 -6.34
CA PRO A 381 -29.17 -7.85 -5.55
C PRO A 381 -28.75 -7.73 -4.08
N ASN A 382 -27.84 -8.58 -3.61
CA ASN A 382 -27.39 -8.61 -2.21
C ASN A 382 -26.12 -7.76 -1.97
N THR A 383 -25.74 -6.91 -2.92
CA THR A 383 -24.55 -6.06 -2.83
C THR A 383 -24.83 -4.67 -2.26
N PHE A 384 -26.10 -4.34 -1.99
CA PHE A 384 -26.51 -3.04 -1.46
C PHE A 384 -25.68 -2.62 -0.25
N GLY A 385 -25.12 -1.44 -0.32
CA GLY A 385 -24.24 -0.89 0.72
C GLY A 385 -22.79 -1.31 0.61
N SER A 386 -22.40 -2.00 -0.48
CA SER A 386 -20.99 -2.36 -0.72
C SER A 386 -20.34 -1.53 -1.83
N LEU A 387 -19.01 -1.47 -1.80
CA LEU A 387 -18.17 -0.87 -2.82
C LEU A 387 -16.86 -1.62 -2.90
N ALA A 388 -16.65 -2.37 -3.99
CA ALA A 388 -15.35 -2.94 -4.31
C ALA A 388 -14.46 -1.88 -4.95
N ALA A 389 -13.22 -1.71 -4.50
CA ALA A 389 -12.35 -0.66 -4.98
C ALA A 389 -10.90 -1.10 -5.15
N PHE A 390 -10.31 -0.65 -6.27
CA PHE A 390 -8.87 -0.59 -6.51
C PHE A 390 -8.48 0.86 -6.75
N TRP A 391 -7.66 1.41 -5.89
CA TRP A 391 -7.38 2.82 -5.85
C TRP A 391 -5.97 3.18 -5.38
N LEU A 392 -5.57 4.41 -5.70
CA LEU A 392 -4.26 4.96 -5.41
C LEU A 392 -4.38 6.16 -4.48
N ARG A 393 -3.49 6.25 -3.51
CA ARG A 393 -3.39 7.38 -2.60
C ARG A 393 -1.94 7.80 -2.42
N ASN A 394 -1.71 9.09 -2.21
CA ASN A 394 -0.39 9.60 -1.83
C ASN A 394 -0.41 10.30 -0.46
N SER A 395 0.75 10.78 -0.01
CA SER A 395 0.89 11.54 1.24
C SER A 395 0.38 12.98 1.17
N GLN A 396 0.02 13.44 -0.02
CA GLN A 396 -0.56 14.76 -0.27
C GLN A 396 -2.10 14.70 -0.26
N SER A 397 -2.74 15.30 -1.22
CA SER A 397 -4.20 15.36 -1.34
C SER A 397 -4.74 14.59 -2.54
N GLY A 398 -3.87 13.88 -3.28
CA GLY A 398 -4.25 13.13 -4.47
C GLY A 398 -4.81 11.75 -4.16
N GLU A 399 -5.91 11.40 -4.85
CA GLU A 399 -6.51 10.08 -4.86
C GLU A 399 -6.99 9.76 -6.27
N ILE A 400 -6.72 8.54 -6.72
CA ILE A 400 -7.15 8.04 -8.02
C ILE A 400 -7.79 6.69 -7.77
N ASP A 401 -9.09 6.62 -7.90
CA ASP A 401 -9.86 5.38 -7.80
C ASP A 401 -9.94 4.80 -9.20
N ILE A 402 -9.09 3.81 -9.48
CA ILE A 402 -8.99 3.20 -10.82
C ILE A 402 -10.26 2.43 -11.14
N MET A 403 -10.79 1.71 -10.14
CA MET A 403 -12.02 0.95 -10.25
C MET A 403 -12.81 1.06 -8.95
N GLU A 404 -14.01 1.57 -9.03
CA GLU A 404 -15.04 1.53 -7.99
C GLU A 404 -16.29 0.85 -8.56
N ALA A 405 -16.67 -0.30 -8.01
CA ALA A 405 -17.90 -1.01 -8.39
C ALA A 405 -18.93 -0.89 -7.26
N TRP A 406 -19.98 -0.16 -7.54
CA TRP A 406 -21.03 0.19 -6.58
C TRP A 406 -22.02 -0.95 -6.40
N GLY A 407 -22.33 -1.28 -5.18
CA GLY A 407 -23.32 -2.33 -4.86
C GLY A 407 -24.77 -1.89 -4.98
N TYR A 408 -25.06 -0.65 -5.45
CA TYR A 408 -26.42 -0.16 -5.57
C TYR A 408 -26.51 1.09 -6.45
N ASP A 409 -27.69 1.30 -7.06
CA ASP A 409 -27.99 2.45 -7.89
C ASP A 409 -28.44 3.65 -7.07
N ASP A 410 -27.84 4.82 -7.26
CA ASP A 410 -28.32 6.10 -6.75
C ASP A 410 -27.90 7.27 -7.64
N ALA A 411 -28.74 7.59 -8.62
CA ALA A 411 -28.51 8.71 -9.51
C ALA A 411 -28.51 10.08 -8.80
N ALA A 412 -29.12 10.19 -7.61
CA ALA A 412 -29.17 11.43 -6.84
C ALA A 412 -27.88 11.61 -6.00
N VAL A 413 -27.21 10.52 -5.64
CA VAL A 413 -26.00 10.52 -4.83
C VAL A 413 -24.83 10.05 -5.67
N ARG A 414 -24.19 10.89 -6.44
CA ARG A 414 -22.99 10.59 -7.23
C ARG A 414 -23.21 9.85 -8.55
N ASP A 415 -24.45 9.77 -9.04
CA ASP A 415 -24.76 9.02 -10.27
C ASP A 415 -24.28 7.55 -10.20
N GLN A 416 -24.49 6.91 -9.06
CA GLN A 416 -24.07 5.52 -8.83
C GLN A 416 -24.91 4.56 -9.65
N ARG A 417 -24.25 3.57 -10.25
CA ARG A 417 -24.89 2.55 -11.09
C ARG A 417 -24.33 1.18 -10.73
N ILE A 418 -25.21 0.24 -10.42
CA ILE A 418 -24.85 -1.09 -9.97
C ILE A 418 -24.13 -1.93 -11.03
N ASP A 419 -24.42 -1.70 -12.29
CA ASP A 419 -24.02 -2.53 -13.43
C ASP A 419 -22.69 -2.09 -14.07
N THR A 420 -22.09 -1.03 -13.59
CA THR A 420 -20.84 -0.47 -14.12
C THR A 420 -19.81 -0.19 -13.02
N ALA A 421 -18.57 -0.08 -13.42
CA ALA A 421 -17.54 0.51 -12.58
C ALA A 421 -17.25 1.95 -12.98
N THR A 422 -16.66 2.70 -12.06
CA THR A 422 -16.22 4.07 -12.27
C THR A 422 -14.73 4.22 -12.05
N THR A 423 -14.11 5.17 -12.75
CA THR A 423 -12.84 5.77 -12.35
C THR A 423 -13.12 7.15 -11.78
N THR A 424 -12.59 7.41 -10.57
CA THR A 424 -12.77 8.70 -9.90
C THR A 424 -11.41 9.31 -9.55
N ILE A 425 -11.27 10.62 -9.71
CA ILE A 425 -10.08 11.35 -9.29
C ILE A 425 -10.49 12.42 -8.30
N HIS A 426 -9.82 12.44 -7.15
CA HIS A 426 -10.04 13.41 -6.10
C HIS A 426 -8.81 14.25 -5.80
N THR A 427 -9.02 15.55 -5.58
CA THR A 427 -8.03 16.45 -4.99
C THR A 427 -8.53 16.89 -3.62
N HIS A 428 -8.27 16.09 -2.58
CA HIS A 428 -8.76 16.35 -1.24
C HIS A 428 -8.07 17.56 -0.61
N THR A 429 -8.58 18.74 -0.86
CA THR A 429 -8.06 20.00 -0.31
C THR A 429 -9.15 20.76 0.43
N ALA A 430 -8.74 21.59 1.41
CA ALA A 430 -9.64 22.48 2.12
C ALA A 430 -10.13 23.66 1.27
N ASP A 431 -9.44 23.98 0.17
CA ASP A 431 -9.87 25.01 -0.79
C ASP A 431 -11.00 24.44 -1.66
N PRO A 432 -12.24 24.98 -1.54
CA PRO A 432 -13.36 24.51 -2.35
C PRO A 432 -13.15 24.66 -3.87
N ALA A 433 -12.37 25.66 -4.31
CA ALA A 433 -12.10 25.91 -5.70
C ALA A 433 -11.12 24.88 -6.31
N ALA A 434 -10.23 24.32 -5.49
CA ALA A 434 -9.27 23.30 -5.88
C ALA A 434 -9.71 21.88 -5.53
N ASN A 435 -10.72 21.72 -4.66
CA ASN A 435 -11.28 20.42 -4.30
C ASN A 435 -12.22 19.95 -5.41
N GLN A 436 -11.65 19.30 -6.40
CA GLN A 436 -12.37 18.81 -7.58
C GLN A 436 -12.45 17.29 -7.55
N ARG A 437 -13.52 16.80 -8.14
CA ARG A 437 -13.76 15.38 -8.37
C ARG A 437 -14.14 15.18 -9.82
N TYR A 438 -13.45 14.26 -10.49
CA TYR A 438 -13.79 13.78 -11.83
C TYR A 438 -14.28 12.35 -11.71
N ILE A 439 -15.45 12.06 -12.25
CA ILE A 439 -16.06 10.73 -12.23
C ILE A 439 -16.33 10.31 -13.66
N TRP A 440 -15.88 9.13 -14.05
CA TRP A 440 -16.10 8.54 -15.36
C TRP A 440 -16.70 7.15 -15.21
N HIS A 441 -17.96 7.00 -15.59
CA HIS A 441 -18.60 5.70 -15.64
C HIS A 441 -18.13 4.94 -16.87
N HIS A 442 -17.58 3.75 -16.70
CA HIS A 442 -17.02 2.98 -17.81
C HIS A 442 -18.07 2.62 -18.85
N GLN A 443 -19.30 2.39 -18.45
CA GLN A 443 -20.45 2.14 -19.32
C GLN A 443 -20.64 3.25 -20.37
N ASP A 444 -20.47 4.52 -19.99
CA ASP A 444 -20.66 5.66 -20.90
C ASP A 444 -19.65 5.67 -22.05
N PHE A 445 -18.57 4.93 -21.92
CA PHE A 445 -17.50 4.77 -22.91
C PHE A 445 -17.47 3.37 -23.53
N GLY A 446 -18.51 2.54 -23.28
CA GLY A 446 -18.64 1.18 -23.80
C GLY A 446 -17.79 0.16 -23.06
N GLY A 447 -17.63 0.35 -21.76
CA GLY A 447 -17.09 -0.64 -20.84
C GLY A 447 -18.07 -1.78 -20.57
N PRO A 448 -17.64 -2.83 -19.83
CA PRO A 448 -18.47 -4.00 -19.54
C PRO A 448 -19.71 -3.64 -18.73
N THR A 449 -20.80 -4.35 -19.04
CA THR A 449 -22.09 -4.22 -18.37
C THR A 449 -22.85 -5.55 -18.48
N PRO A 450 -23.08 -6.27 -17.37
CA PRO A 450 -22.65 -5.93 -16.01
C PRO A 450 -21.18 -6.23 -15.73
N VAL A 451 -20.58 -5.54 -14.73
CA VAL A 451 -19.16 -5.69 -14.33
C VAL A 451 -18.90 -6.90 -13.42
N TRP A 452 -19.92 -7.64 -13.04
CA TRP A 452 -19.79 -8.77 -12.10
C TRP A 452 -19.96 -10.14 -12.77
N ASP A 453 -20.18 -10.23 -14.07
CA ASP A 453 -20.42 -11.50 -14.75
C ASP A 453 -19.12 -12.29 -14.97
N ASP A 454 -17.99 -11.60 -15.16
CA ASP A 454 -16.68 -12.21 -15.34
C ASP A 454 -15.55 -11.36 -14.73
N PHE A 455 -14.32 -11.82 -14.87
CA PHE A 455 -13.13 -11.04 -14.59
C PHE A 455 -12.87 -10.03 -15.70
N HIS A 456 -12.73 -8.76 -15.31
CA HIS A 456 -12.37 -7.66 -16.20
C HIS A 456 -11.03 -7.05 -15.81
N THR A 457 -10.31 -6.48 -16.78
CA THR A 457 -9.08 -5.72 -16.53
C THR A 457 -9.39 -4.23 -16.43
N TYR A 458 -8.88 -3.60 -15.38
CA TYR A 458 -8.99 -2.16 -15.16
C TYR A 458 -7.60 -1.57 -15.02
N ALA A 459 -7.25 -0.62 -15.87
CA ALA A 459 -5.95 0.02 -15.82
C ALA A 459 -6.05 1.55 -15.88
N PHE A 460 -5.09 2.19 -15.23
CA PHE A 460 -4.89 3.62 -15.27
C PHE A 460 -3.45 3.94 -15.64
N GLU A 461 -3.27 4.75 -16.67
CA GLU A 461 -1.99 5.30 -17.06
C GLU A 461 -1.90 6.76 -16.63
N PHE A 462 -0.80 7.12 -15.99
CA PHE A 462 -0.51 8.48 -15.60
C PHE A 462 0.92 8.85 -15.97
N THR A 463 1.07 9.83 -16.84
CA THR A 463 2.35 10.30 -17.35
C THR A 463 2.44 11.84 -17.22
N PRO A 464 3.59 12.47 -17.45
CA PRO A 464 3.66 13.93 -17.49
C PRO A 464 2.78 14.59 -18.57
N SER A 465 2.32 13.85 -19.59
CA SER A 465 1.61 14.40 -20.74
C SER A 465 0.16 13.94 -20.86
N TYR A 466 -0.21 12.82 -20.27
CA TYR A 466 -1.58 12.32 -20.32
C TYR A 466 -1.89 11.39 -19.13
N ALA A 467 -3.17 11.22 -18.87
CA ALA A 467 -3.72 10.13 -18.09
C ALA A 467 -4.77 9.40 -18.92
N ALA A 468 -4.83 8.05 -18.84
CA ALA A 468 -5.80 7.26 -19.59
C ALA A 468 -6.43 6.18 -18.70
N VAL A 469 -7.72 5.96 -18.90
CA VAL A 469 -8.50 4.86 -18.31
C VAL A 469 -8.64 3.78 -19.36
N ILE A 470 -8.20 2.57 -19.06
CA ILE A 470 -8.26 1.42 -19.95
C ILE A 470 -9.04 0.30 -19.27
N VAL A 471 -10.05 -0.25 -19.93
CA VAL A 471 -10.84 -1.39 -19.45
C VAL A 471 -10.86 -2.46 -20.53
N ASP A 472 -10.53 -3.70 -20.17
CA ASP A 472 -10.40 -4.84 -21.10
C ASP A 472 -9.56 -4.51 -22.33
N GLY A 473 -8.42 -3.84 -22.10
CA GLY A 473 -7.48 -3.43 -23.15
C GLY A 473 -7.96 -2.28 -24.05
N LYS A 474 -9.17 -1.75 -23.82
CA LYS A 474 -9.73 -0.64 -24.59
C LYS A 474 -9.57 0.67 -23.81
N GLU A 475 -8.99 1.70 -24.43
CA GLU A 475 -8.97 3.04 -23.85
C GLU A 475 -10.38 3.63 -23.82
N MET A 476 -10.88 3.91 -22.61
CA MET A 476 -12.18 4.55 -22.38
C MET A 476 -12.08 6.06 -22.46
N LEU A 477 -11.03 6.62 -21.82
CA LEU A 477 -10.86 8.05 -21.70
C LEU A 477 -9.39 8.41 -21.67
N ARG A 478 -9.05 9.57 -22.26
CA ARG A 478 -7.74 10.21 -22.15
C ARG A 478 -7.90 11.65 -21.67
N ALA A 479 -7.24 11.98 -20.56
CA ALA A 479 -7.11 13.33 -20.02
C ALA A 479 -5.72 13.90 -20.32
N THR A 480 -5.63 15.22 -20.38
CA THR A 480 -4.36 15.94 -20.60
C THR A 480 -4.22 17.09 -19.59
N PRO A 481 -3.01 17.65 -19.39
CA PRO A 481 -2.82 18.82 -18.54
C PRO A 481 -3.71 20.02 -18.93
N ALA A 482 -4.07 20.14 -20.21
CA ALA A 482 -4.97 21.20 -20.69
C ALA A 482 -6.44 20.94 -20.30
N SER A 483 -6.89 19.69 -20.36
CA SER A 483 -8.29 19.35 -20.04
C SER A 483 -8.53 19.19 -18.53
N HIS A 484 -7.55 18.67 -17.76
CA HIS A 484 -7.66 18.35 -16.34
C HIS A 484 -6.43 18.83 -15.56
N PRO A 485 -6.17 20.15 -15.47
CA PRO A 485 -4.90 20.68 -14.95
C PRO A 485 -4.60 20.28 -13.51
N ASN A 486 -5.60 20.04 -12.68
CA ASN A 486 -5.40 19.65 -11.28
C ASN A 486 -4.74 18.29 -11.11
N LEU A 487 -4.88 17.37 -12.07
CA LEU A 487 -4.24 16.07 -12.04
C LEU A 487 -2.71 16.15 -12.14
N TRP A 488 -2.18 17.23 -12.72
CA TRP A 488 -0.73 17.46 -12.85
C TRP A 488 -0.15 18.45 -11.83
N LYS A 489 -0.98 18.97 -10.91
CA LYS A 489 -0.47 19.84 -9.85
C LYS A 489 0.34 19.05 -8.84
N GLN A 490 1.58 19.46 -8.64
CA GLN A 490 2.50 18.80 -7.69
C GLN A 490 2.02 18.84 -6.23
N GLU A 491 1.18 19.80 -5.88
CA GLU A 491 0.57 19.88 -4.54
C GLU A 491 -0.42 18.75 -4.27
N PHE A 492 -0.99 18.12 -5.31
CA PHE A 492 -1.93 17.00 -5.18
C PHE A 492 -1.28 15.67 -5.57
N PHE A 493 -0.53 15.64 -6.68
CA PHE A 493 -0.01 14.41 -7.29
C PHE A 493 1.52 14.43 -7.45
N GLY A 494 2.23 15.24 -6.66
CA GLY A 494 3.69 15.38 -6.73
C GLY A 494 4.47 14.33 -5.96
N SER A 495 3.80 13.44 -5.21
CA SER A 495 4.44 12.35 -4.48
C SER A 495 3.97 10.98 -4.99
N PRO A 496 4.76 9.92 -4.74
CA PRO A 496 4.39 8.57 -5.17
C PRO A 496 3.01 8.12 -4.68
N LEU A 497 2.29 7.43 -5.55
CA LEU A 497 0.96 6.87 -5.34
C LEU A 497 1.07 5.41 -4.90
N HIS A 498 0.26 5.02 -3.94
CA HIS A 498 0.21 3.70 -3.33
C HIS A 498 -1.09 3.00 -3.67
N MET A 499 -1.02 1.71 -3.93
CA MET A 499 -2.20 0.90 -4.22
C MET A 499 -2.93 0.48 -2.95
N ARG A 500 -4.25 0.45 -3.07
CA ARG A 500 -5.17 -0.08 -2.08
C ARG A 500 -6.25 -0.93 -2.74
N LEU A 501 -6.61 -2.01 -2.05
CA LEU A 501 -7.64 -2.95 -2.45
C LEU A 501 -8.56 -3.15 -1.27
N ASN A 502 -9.85 -2.99 -1.46
CA ASN A 502 -10.79 -3.24 -0.39
C ASN A 502 -12.21 -3.46 -0.88
N LEU A 503 -13.01 -4.03 -0.01
CA LEU A 503 -14.45 -4.08 -0.13
C LEU A 503 -15.03 -3.25 1.01
N HIS A 504 -15.53 -2.04 0.71
CA HIS A 504 -16.25 -1.22 1.66
C HIS A 504 -17.65 -1.75 1.91
N ILE A 505 -18.15 -1.58 3.14
CA ILE A 505 -19.56 -1.73 3.47
C ILE A 505 -20.01 -0.42 4.10
N GLY A 506 -21.01 0.19 3.51
CA GLY A 506 -21.33 1.59 3.54
C GLY A 506 -21.42 2.26 4.88
N PRO A 507 -20.92 3.49 4.97
CA PRO A 507 -20.96 4.27 6.21
C PRO A 507 -22.28 4.99 6.40
N SER A 508 -23.04 5.25 5.33
CA SER A 508 -24.27 6.01 5.38
C SER A 508 -25.02 5.95 4.05
N GLU A 509 -26.26 6.34 4.07
CA GLU A 509 -27.14 6.52 2.90
C GLU A 509 -26.59 7.50 1.86
N LYS A 510 -25.64 8.36 2.25
CA LYS A 510 -25.10 9.42 1.37
C LYS A 510 -23.94 8.97 0.48
N TYR A 511 -23.45 7.74 0.65
CA TYR A 511 -22.30 7.24 -0.10
C TYR A 511 -22.73 6.03 -0.94
N TRP A 512 -22.42 4.82 -0.49
CA TRP A 512 -22.74 3.58 -1.18
C TRP A 512 -23.83 2.76 -0.47
N GLY A 513 -24.69 3.45 0.28
CA GLY A 513 -25.78 2.86 1.02
C GLY A 513 -25.39 2.38 2.42
N LEU A 514 -26.38 2.18 3.27
CA LEU A 514 -26.25 1.56 4.57
C LEU A 514 -27.04 0.26 4.55
N PRO A 515 -26.39 -0.91 4.72
CA PRO A 515 -27.12 -2.18 4.77
C PRO A 515 -28.20 -2.18 5.85
N ASP A 516 -29.38 -2.71 5.52
CA ASP A 516 -30.46 -2.88 6.49
C ASP A 516 -30.04 -3.95 7.52
N PRO A 517 -29.94 -3.62 8.82
CA PRO A 517 -29.57 -4.56 9.85
C PRO A 517 -30.56 -5.72 10.03
N ASN A 518 -31.79 -5.59 9.49
CA ASN A 518 -32.80 -6.63 9.52
C ASN A 518 -32.74 -7.56 8.29
N ASN A 519 -31.97 -7.20 7.27
CA ASN A 519 -31.79 -7.99 6.05
C ASN A 519 -30.36 -8.52 5.94
N LYS A 520 -30.06 -9.58 6.69
CA LYS A 520 -28.72 -10.21 6.67
C LYS A 520 -28.37 -10.84 5.32
N ALA A 521 -29.33 -11.08 4.43
CA ALA A 521 -29.03 -11.56 3.08
C ALA A 521 -28.34 -10.50 2.23
N ALA A 522 -28.56 -9.22 2.51
CA ALA A 522 -27.79 -8.14 1.92
C ALA A 522 -26.39 -8.08 2.59
N THR A 523 -25.33 -7.93 1.78
CA THR A 523 -23.94 -7.84 2.25
C THR A 523 -23.41 -9.07 3.01
N GLN A 524 -24.05 -10.22 2.89
CA GLN A 524 -23.54 -11.49 3.37
C GLN A 524 -22.79 -12.21 2.25
N ASN A 525 -21.62 -12.78 2.57
CA ASN A 525 -20.80 -13.54 1.61
C ASN A 525 -20.44 -12.73 0.36
N LEU A 526 -20.23 -11.44 0.49
CA LEU A 526 -19.68 -10.63 -0.59
C LEU A 526 -18.25 -11.07 -0.87
N ASP A 527 -17.90 -11.17 -2.16
CA ASP A 527 -16.59 -11.66 -2.59
C ASP A 527 -16.07 -10.84 -3.77
N PHE A 528 -15.10 -10.00 -3.49
CA PHE A 528 -14.32 -9.27 -4.47
C PHE A 528 -13.08 -10.10 -4.79
N GLN A 529 -13.02 -10.67 -6.00
CA GLN A 529 -11.98 -11.57 -6.45
C GLN A 529 -10.96 -10.83 -7.30
N VAL A 530 -9.68 -11.10 -7.08
CA VAL A 530 -8.58 -10.50 -7.82
C VAL A 530 -7.65 -11.59 -8.32
N ASP A 531 -7.44 -11.63 -9.64
CA ASP A 531 -6.55 -12.56 -10.32
C ASP A 531 -5.09 -12.08 -10.27
N TYR A 532 -4.86 -10.79 -10.56
CA TYR A 532 -3.55 -10.18 -10.43
C TYR A 532 -3.61 -8.66 -10.22
N VAL A 533 -2.48 -8.13 -9.73
CA VAL A 533 -2.17 -6.69 -9.74
C VAL A 533 -0.80 -6.48 -10.37
N ARG A 534 -0.70 -5.58 -11.36
CA ARG A 534 0.54 -5.29 -12.08
C ARG A 534 0.78 -3.80 -12.21
N THR A 535 2.05 -3.40 -12.16
CA THR A 535 2.44 -2.00 -12.40
C THR A 535 3.63 -1.88 -13.34
N TRP A 536 3.65 -0.79 -14.09
CA TRP A 536 4.74 -0.41 -14.99
C TRP A 536 5.22 0.98 -14.59
N ALA A 537 6.48 1.11 -14.25
CA ALA A 537 7.07 2.41 -13.98
C ALA A 537 7.23 3.21 -15.27
N TYR A 538 6.91 4.50 -15.21
CA TYR A 538 7.16 5.40 -16.34
C TYR A 538 8.66 5.66 -16.51
N THR A 539 9.20 5.35 -17.67
CA THR A 539 10.65 5.45 -17.97
C THR A 539 11.02 6.71 -18.76
N GLY A 540 10.05 7.57 -19.11
CA GLY A 540 10.32 8.82 -19.84
C GLY A 540 10.46 8.66 -21.35
N SER A 541 10.07 7.52 -21.93
CA SER A 541 10.08 7.29 -23.39
C SER A 541 8.85 7.85 -24.08
#